data_aaee4d50e21dd5c5330724fb98f72952
#
_entry.id   aaee4d50e21dd5c5330724fb98f72952
#
_cell.length_a   1.000
_cell.length_b   1.000
_cell.length_c   1.000
_cell.angle_alpha   90.00
_cell.angle_beta   90.00
_cell.angle_gamma   90.00
#
_symmetry.space_group_name_H-M   'P 1'
#
loop_
_entity.id
_entity.type
_entity.pdbx_description
1 polymer ?
#
loop_
_entity_poly.entity_id
_entity_poly.type
_entity_poly.pdbx_seq_one_letter_code
_entity_poly.pdbx_strand_id
1 'polypeptide(L)'
;MCDVLEVSRSGYYAWKSRAPSRRSRRQRELIEEIREIHGDRNMKSYGSPRVHRELRSRGHSVSENTVAMLMRSVGIRACSSRKYRVTTDSNHSHPVAENVLNREFQQASADRVWLADITYIPTGEGWLYLACVLDAYSRKIVGWSMSERMKQDLVLDALRMALGRRRPDDQAGLLHHSDRGSQYASTAFQQLLKEENNTCSMSRRGNCWDNAMMESFFATLKKERIHQERYATRAQARASVFDYIECFYNRVRRHSALGYLSPEQFEQAA
;
A
#
# COMPACT_ATOMS: atom_id res chain seq x y z
N MET A 1 -51.26 8.31 -20.80
CA MET A 1 -49.78 8.25 -20.72
C MET A 1 -49.16 7.71 -22.02
N CYS A 2 -49.60 6.54 -22.56
CA CYS A 2 -49.04 6.04 -23.85
C CYS A 2 -49.31 6.98 -25.02
N ASP A 3 -50.49 7.58 -25.07
CA ASP A 3 -50.90 8.52 -26.12
C ASP A 3 -50.07 9.83 -26.04
N VAL A 4 -49.71 10.29 -24.84
CA VAL A 4 -48.88 11.49 -24.60
C VAL A 4 -47.40 11.26 -24.97
N LEU A 5 -46.93 10.02 -24.82
CA LEU A 5 -45.57 9.60 -25.14
C LEU A 5 -45.43 9.01 -26.55
N GLU A 6 -46.52 9.01 -27.33
CA GLU A 6 -46.61 8.47 -28.69
C GLU A 6 -46.10 7.03 -28.82
N VAL A 7 -46.36 6.18 -27.78
CA VAL A 7 -45.96 4.77 -27.76
C VAL A 7 -47.20 3.86 -27.76
N SER A 8 -47.11 2.72 -28.44
CA SER A 8 -48.22 1.78 -28.47
C SER A 8 -48.45 1.14 -27.11
N ARG A 9 -49.72 0.98 -26.68
CA ARG A 9 -50.07 0.31 -25.40
C ARG A 9 -49.52 -1.10 -25.33
N SER A 10 -49.63 -1.88 -26.40
CA SER A 10 -49.09 -3.24 -26.49
C SER A 10 -47.57 -3.25 -26.34
N GLY A 11 -46.86 -2.31 -27.00
CA GLY A 11 -45.43 -2.14 -26.88
C GLY A 11 -44.96 -1.83 -25.46
N TYR A 12 -45.72 -0.95 -24.76
CA TYR A 12 -45.45 -0.62 -23.36
C TYR A 12 -45.59 -1.84 -22.44
N TYR A 13 -46.70 -2.58 -22.53
CA TYR A 13 -46.92 -3.76 -21.70
C TYR A 13 -45.93 -4.89 -22.03
N ALA A 14 -45.63 -5.12 -23.30
CA ALA A 14 -44.60 -6.08 -23.71
C ALA A 14 -43.21 -5.69 -23.19
N TRP A 15 -42.86 -4.39 -23.18
CA TRP A 15 -41.61 -3.90 -22.57
C TRP A 15 -41.61 -4.10 -21.04
N LYS A 16 -42.71 -3.78 -20.37
CA LYS A 16 -42.87 -3.92 -18.92
C LYS A 16 -42.77 -5.36 -18.43
N SER A 17 -43.32 -6.31 -19.19
CA SER A 17 -43.33 -7.75 -18.85
C SER A 17 -42.09 -8.51 -19.37
N ARG A 18 -41.26 -7.86 -20.19
CA ARG A 18 -40.11 -8.50 -20.81
C ARG A 18 -39.07 -8.91 -19.75
N ALA A 19 -38.64 -10.17 -19.79
CA ALA A 19 -37.52 -10.65 -18.99
C ALA A 19 -36.24 -9.84 -19.27
N PRO A 20 -35.40 -9.60 -18.27
CA PRO A 20 -34.11 -8.88 -18.44
C PRO A 20 -33.29 -9.49 -19.55
N SER A 21 -32.72 -8.65 -20.43
CA SER A 21 -31.84 -9.07 -21.50
C SER A 21 -30.60 -9.78 -20.95
N ARG A 22 -29.88 -10.59 -21.78
CA ARG A 22 -28.62 -11.20 -21.42
C ARG A 22 -27.61 -10.16 -20.89
N ARG A 23 -27.54 -9.00 -21.55
CA ARG A 23 -26.69 -7.87 -21.14
C ARG A 23 -27.08 -7.35 -19.75
N SER A 24 -28.37 -7.15 -19.50
CA SER A 24 -28.85 -6.66 -18.21
C SER A 24 -28.58 -7.65 -17.07
N ARG A 25 -28.78 -8.95 -17.32
CA ARG A 25 -28.44 -10.00 -16.33
C ARG A 25 -26.96 -9.98 -15.99
N ARG A 26 -26.08 -9.98 -17.00
CA ARG A 26 -24.64 -9.93 -16.82
C ARG A 26 -24.18 -8.66 -16.08
N GLN A 27 -24.80 -7.50 -16.38
CA GLN A 27 -24.47 -6.27 -15.64
C GLN A 27 -24.84 -6.36 -14.16
N ARG A 28 -25.97 -6.99 -13.82
CA ARG A 28 -26.37 -7.22 -12.42
C ARG A 28 -25.37 -8.14 -11.71
N GLU A 29 -24.99 -9.25 -12.32
CA GLU A 29 -23.96 -10.16 -11.78
C GLU A 29 -22.65 -9.41 -11.50
N LEU A 30 -22.15 -8.63 -12.45
CA LEU A 30 -20.95 -7.83 -12.26
C LEU A 30 -21.08 -6.76 -11.17
N ILE A 31 -22.26 -6.16 -11.01
CA ILE A 31 -22.53 -5.20 -9.94
C ILE A 31 -22.47 -5.89 -8.57
N GLU A 32 -23.01 -7.08 -8.42
CA GLU A 32 -22.93 -7.83 -7.16
C GLU A 32 -21.46 -8.19 -6.83
N GLU A 33 -20.69 -8.66 -7.80
CA GLU A 33 -19.25 -8.91 -7.62
C GLU A 33 -18.48 -7.62 -7.23
N ILE A 34 -18.80 -6.49 -7.88
CA ILE A 34 -18.19 -5.19 -7.53
C ILE A 34 -18.56 -4.78 -6.10
N ARG A 35 -19.78 -5.01 -5.66
CA ARG A 35 -20.22 -4.74 -4.29
C ARG A 35 -19.51 -5.63 -3.28
N GLU A 36 -19.33 -6.92 -3.60
CA GLU A 36 -18.59 -7.85 -2.76
C GLU A 36 -17.13 -7.40 -2.60
N ILE A 37 -16.44 -7.06 -3.71
CA ILE A 37 -15.06 -6.53 -3.67
C ILE A 37 -14.99 -5.28 -2.80
N HIS A 38 -15.91 -4.35 -2.95
CA HIS A 38 -15.94 -3.12 -2.13
C HIS A 38 -16.46 -3.31 -0.71
N GLY A 39 -17.17 -4.41 -0.44
CA GLY A 39 -17.58 -4.85 0.90
C GLY A 39 -16.40 -5.37 1.72
N ASP A 40 -15.35 -5.86 1.06
CA ASP A 40 -14.13 -6.29 1.73
C ASP A 40 -13.40 -5.08 2.35
N ARG A 41 -13.06 -5.19 3.64
CA ARG A 41 -12.38 -4.15 4.42
C ARG A 41 -11.11 -3.64 3.74
N ASN A 42 -10.37 -4.52 3.08
CA ASN A 42 -9.08 -4.23 2.48
C ASN A 42 -9.21 -3.64 1.06
N MET A 43 -10.26 -4.03 0.33
CA MET A 43 -10.44 -3.67 -1.09
C MET A 43 -11.39 -2.49 -1.31
N LYS A 44 -12.09 -2.00 -0.27
CA LYS A 44 -13.04 -0.87 -0.39
C LYS A 44 -12.44 0.42 -0.96
N SER A 45 -11.11 0.55 -0.97
CA SER A 45 -10.39 1.69 -1.55
C SER A 45 -10.07 1.53 -3.04
N TYR A 46 -10.33 0.35 -3.63
CA TYR A 46 -9.97 0.05 -5.01
C TYR A 46 -10.75 0.92 -6.00
N GLY A 47 -10.01 1.48 -6.97
CA GLY A 47 -10.59 2.11 -8.16
C GLY A 47 -10.83 1.09 -9.28
N SER A 48 -11.47 1.54 -10.36
CA SER A 48 -11.80 0.69 -11.52
C SER A 48 -10.65 -0.16 -12.06
N PRO A 49 -9.37 0.31 -12.11
CA PRO A 49 -8.29 -0.53 -12.59
C PRO A 49 -8.06 -1.79 -11.73
N ARG A 50 -8.05 -1.63 -10.39
CA ARG A 50 -7.88 -2.76 -9.46
C ARG A 50 -9.09 -3.66 -9.41
N VAL A 51 -10.31 -3.10 -9.37
CA VAL A 51 -11.57 -3.86 -9.44
C VAL A 51 -11.64 -4.66 -10.73
N HIS A 52 -11.25 -4.07 -11.87
CA HIS A 52 -11.16 -4.78 -13.14
C HIS A 52 -10.20 -5.99 -13.08
N ARG A 53 -9.01 -5.80 -12.50
CA ARG A 53 -8.05 -6.91 -12.34
C ARG A 53 -8.58 -8.00 -11.40
N GLU A 54 -9.30 -7.59 -10.35
CA GLU A 54 -9.93 -8.53 -9.42
C GLU A 54 -11.04 -9.34 -10.09
N LEU A 55 -11.94 -8.69 -10.83
CA LEU A 55 -12.97 -9.37 -11.62
C LEU A 55 -12.38 -10.34 -12.65
N ARG A 56 -11.29 -9.94 -13.30
CA ARG A 56 -10.60 -10.83 -14.24
C ARG A 56 -10.00 -12.07 -13.57
N SER A 57 -9.42 -11.93 -12.38
CA SER A 57 -8.91 -13.08 -11.61
C SER A 57 -10.01 -14.01 -11.12
N ARG A 58 -11.24 -13.49 -10.95
CA ARG A 58 -12.46 -14.26 -10.65
C ARG A 58 -13.10 -14.88 -11.91
N GLY A 59 -12.48 -14.75 -13.09
CA GLY A 59 -12.95 -15.36 -14.35
C GLY A 59 -13.90 -14.50 -15.18
N HIS A 60 -14.17 -13.24 -14.77
CA HIS A 60 -15.05 -12.36 -15.53
C HIS A 60 -14.32 -11.68 -16.69
N SER A 61 -14.78 -11.90 -17.93
CA SER A 61 -14.30 -11.16 -19.10
C SER A 61 -15.06 -9.83 -19.23
N VAL A 62 -14.45 -8.74 -18.80
CA VAL A 62 -15.02 -7.38 -18.79
C VAL A 62 -13.93 -6.36 -19.10
N SER A 63 -14.27 -5.22 -19.71
CA SER A 63 -13.33 -4.12 -19.91
C SER A 63 -13.29 -3.17 -18.70
N GLU A 64 -12.15 -2.50 -18.50
CA GLU A 64 -12.01 -1.52 -17.41
C GLU A 64 -13.03 -0.38 -17.50
N ASN A 65 -13.33 0.10 -18.72
CA ASN A 65 -14.35 1.13 -18.96
C ASN A 65 -15.74 0.68 -18.51
N THR A 66 -16.10 -0.59 -18.77
CA THR A 66 -17.36 -1.17 -18.29
C THR A 66 -17.39 -1.21 -16.76
N VAL A 67 -16.30 -1.63 -16.12
CA VAL A 67 -16.20 -1.62 -14.65
C VAL A 67 -16.35 -0.21 -14.10
N ALA A 68 -15.67 0.78 -14.67
CA ALA A 68 -15.76 2.17 -14.25
C ALA A 68 -17.20 2.72 -14.40
N MET A 69 -17.90 2.37 -15.48
CA MET A 69 -19.30 2.72 -15.71
C MET A 69 -20.23 2.08 -14.67
N LEU A 70 -20.06 0.77 -14.39
CA LEU A 70 -20.88 0.05 -13.42
C LEU A 70 -20.64 0.56 -12.00
N MET A 71 -19.41 0.77 -11.59
CA MET A 71 -19.08 1.38 -10.29
C MET A 71 -19.78 2.73 -10.12
N ARG A 72 -19.73 3.59 -11.15
CA ARG A 72 -20.38 4.91 -11.14
C ARG A 72 -21.91 4.78 -11.03
N SER A 73 -22.52 3.83 -11.74
CA SER A 73 -23.99 3.63 -11.74
C SER A 73 -24.54 3.23 -10.36
N VAL A 74 -23.72 2.61 -9.51
CA VAL A 74 -24.08 2.20 -8.14
C VAL A 74 -23.44 3.07 -7.06
N GLY A 75 -22.86 4.23 -7.43
CA GLY A 75 -22.31 5.20 -6.48
C GLY A 75 -20.96 4.77 -5.84
N ILE A 76 -20.33 3.70 -6.31
CA ILE A 76 -19.04 3.23 -5.79
C ILE A 76 -17.91 4.07 -6.37
N ARG A 77 -17.07 4.63 -5.49
CA ARG A 77 -15.92 5.47 -5.85
C ARG A 77 -14.67 5.04 -5.10
N ALA A 78 -13.50 5.17 -5.76
CA ALA A 78 -12.21 5.02 -5.09
C ALA A 78 -12.00 6.11 -4.02
N CYS A 79 -11.30 5.77 -2.94
CA CYS A 79 -10.88 6.78 -1.98
C CYS A 79 -9.91 7.77 -2.63
N SER A 80 -10.16 9.07 -2.50
CA SER A 80 -9.22 10.11 -2.94
C SER A 80 -8.08 10.28 -1.92
N SER A 81 -6.89 10.66 -2.38
CA SER A 81 -5.80 11.02 -1.48
C SER A 81 -5.99 12.44 -0.93
N ARG A 82 -5.73 12.64 0.37
CA ARG A 82 -5.58 13.98 0.95
C ARG A 82 -4.17 14.51 0.67
N LYS A 83 -4.00 15.84 0.62
CA LYS A 83 -2.69 16.48 0.44
C LYS A 83 -1.76 16.09 1.60
N TYR A 84 -0.51 15.79 1.27
CA TYR A 84 0.57 15.41 2.19
C TYR A 84 1.10 16.63 2.98
N ARG A 85 1.60 16.39 4.21
CA ARG A 85 2.32 17.37 5.04
C ARG A 85 3.69 16.77 5.43
N VAL A 86 4.78 17.53 5.22
CA VAL A 86 6.14 17.16 5.65
C VAL A 86 6.25 17.25 7.16
N THR A 87 6.85 16.24 7.82
CA THR A 87 6.93 16.10 9.27
C THR A 87 8.29 15.68 9.82
N THR A 88 9.34 15.58 8.98
CA THR A 88 10.66 15.12 9.42
C THR A 88 11.47 16.29 9.98
N ASP A 89 11.95 16.16 11.22
CA ASP A 89 12.96 17.05 11.81
C ASP A 89 14.36 16.42 11.59
N SER A 90 15.17 17.03 10.73
CA SER A 90 16.53 16.59 10.40
C SER A 90 17.64 17.40 11.10
N ASN A 91 17.30 18.11 12.18
CA ASN A 91 18.22 19.01 12.87
C ASN A 91 18.90 18.33 14.08
N HIS A 92 19.89 17.46 13.82
CA HIS A 92 20.68 16.78 14.85
C HIS A 92 22.17 16.80 14.52
N SER A 93 23.05 16.53 15.52
CA SER A 93 24.51 16.55 15.43
C SER A 93 25.14 15.21 15.02
N HIS A 94 24.35 14.16 14.74
CA HIS A 94 24.91 12.86 14.34
C HIS A 94 25.48 12.93 12.93
N PRO A 95 26.55 12.14 12.62
CA PRO A 95 27.08 11.98 11.27
C PRO A 95 25.98 11.50 10.32
N VAL A 96 25.95 12.06 9.12
CA VAL A 96 24.98 11.72 8.07
C VAL A 96 25.71 11.04 6.92
N ALA A 97 25.27 9.86 6.52
CA ALA A 97 25.80 9.15 5.37
C ALA A 97 25.46 9.85 4.05
N GLU A 98 26.28 9.64 3.03
CA GLU A 98 26.01 10.14 1.68
C GLU A 98 24.78 9.46 1.05
N ASN A 99 24.14 10.16 0.10
CA ASN A 99 23.06 9.56 -0.69
C ASN A 99 23.65 8.72 -1.83
N VAL A 100 23.94 7.46 -1.52
CA VAL A 100 24.45 6.48 -2.50
C VAL A 100 23.35 6.00 -3.45
N LEU A 101 22.09 5.88 -2.96
CA LEU A 101 20.96 5.40 -3.76
C LEU A 101 20.64 6.29 -4.95
N ASN A 102 20.80 7.61 -4.80
CA ASN A 102 20.55 8.62 -5.83
C ASN A 102 19.28 8.42 -6.67
N ARG A 103 18.18 7.93 -6.02
CA ARG A 103 16.88 7.60 -6.62
C ARG A 103 16.87 6.43 -7.61
N GLU A 104 17.88 5.61 -7.62
CA GLU A 104 17.92 4.38 -8.43
C GLU A 104 17.06 3.28 -7.78
N PHE A 105 15.73 3.48 -7.81
CA PHE A 105 14.77 2.56 -7.18
C PHE A 105 14.50 1.29 -7.99
N GLN A 106 14.86 1.27 -9.27
CA GLN A 106 14.70 0.07 -10.10
C GLN A 106 15.84 -0.90 -9.81
N GLN A 107 15.52 -2.04 -9.22
CA GLN A 107 16.49 -3.06 -8.88
C GLN A 107 16.29 -4.30 -9.74
N ALA A 108 17.36 -5.02 -10.02
CA ALA A 108 17.33 -6.25 -10.83
C ALA A 108 16.81 -7.47 -10.05
N SER A 109 16.96 -7.46 -8.72
CA SER A 109 16.54 -8.56 -7.84
C SER A 109 16.16 -8.04 -6.46
N ALA A 110 15.49 -8.88 -5.68
CA ALA A 110 15.21 -8.62 -4.28
C ALA A 110 16.49 -8.51 -3.45
N ASP A 111 16.36 -7.84 -2.29
CA ASP A 111 17.42 -7.73 -1.27
C ASP A 111 18.70 -7.02 -1.73
N ARG A 112 18.58 -6.12 -2.72
CA ARG A 112 19.68 -5.21 -3.12
C ARG A 112 19.58 -3.85 -2.48
N VAL A 113 18.38 -3.32 -2.37
CA VAL A 113 18.09 -2.01 -1.77
C VAL A 113 16.89 -2.14 -0.86
N TRP A 114 17.09 -1.83 0.40
CA TRP A 114 16.00 -1.65 1.37
C TRP A 114 15.82 -0.19 1.71
N LEU A 115 14.57 0.24 1.74
CA LEU A 115 14.17 1.59 2.09
C LEU A 115 13.48 1.58 3.45
N ALA A 116 13.82 2.51 4.32
CA ALA A 116 13.23 2.58 5.65
C ALA A 116 12.70 3.98 5.97
N ASP A 117 11.64 4.03 6.76
CA ASP A 117 11.06 5.27 7.24
C ASP A 117 10.12 5.01 8.43
N ILE A 118 9.77 6.07 9.17
CA ILE A 118 8.89 6.03 10.32
C ILE A 118 7.63 6.82 10.01
N THR A 119 6.48 6.29 10.42
CA THR A 119 5.23 7.04 10.44
C THR A 119 4.54 6.94 11.80
N TYR A 120 3.49 7.73 12.01
CA TYR A 120 2.71 7.73 13.24
C TYR A 120 1.23 7.55 12.96
N ILE A 121 0.56 6.88 13.90
CA ILE A 121 -0.83 6.46 13.85
C ILE A 121 -1.54 7.03 15.08
N PRO A 122 -2.63 7.80 14.91
CA PRO A 122 -3.37 8.35 16.05
C PRO A 122 -4.22 7.26 16.72
N THR A 123 -4.20 7.23 18.04
CA THR A 123 -5.06 6.39 18.87
C THR A 123 -5.65 7.19 20.04
N GLY A 124 -6.67 6.65 20.71
CA GLY A 124 -7.21 7.25 21.93
C GLY A 124 -6.21 7.35 23.09
N GLU A 125 -5.16 6.51 23.07
CA GLU A 125 -4.07 6.49 24.03
C GLU A 125 -2.86 7.35 23.63
N GLY A 126 -2.96 8.11 22.53
CA GLY A 126 -1.88 8.89 21.95
C GLY A 126 -1.27 8.24 20.70
N TRP A 127 -0.08 8.68 20.33
CA TRP A 127 0.58 8.19 19.11
C TRP A 127 1.11 6.78 19.25
N LEU A 128 0.97 6.00 18.17
CA LEU A 128 1.70 4.76 17.92
C LEU A 128 2.63 5.02 16.73
N TYR A 129 3.92 4.81 16.92
CA TYR A 129 4.93 4.93 15.87
C TYR A 129 5.13 3.59 15.18
N LEU A 130 5.28 3.63 13.87
CA LEU A 130 5.53 2.46 13.01
C LEU A 130 6.77 2.74 12.17
N ALA A 131 7.82 1.93 12.35
CA ALA A 131 8.96 1.85 11.44
C ALA A 131 8.75 0.69 10.48
N CYS A 132 9.09 0.89 9.19
CA CYS A 132 9.01 -0.14 8.17
C CYS A 132 10.30 -0.19 7.36
N VAL A 133 10.63 -1.39 6.89
CA VAL A 133 11.68 -1.66 5.90
C VAL A 133 11.01 -2.27 4.67
N LEU A 134 11.21 -1.65 3.51
CA LEU A 134 10.62 -2.01 2.22
C LEU A 134 11.71 -2.43 1.25
N ASP A 135 11.55 -3.58 0.62
CA ASP A 135 12.40 -4.00 -0.49
C ASP A 135 12.04 -3.21 -1.76
N ALA A 136 13.04 -2.56 -2.38
CA ALA A 136 12.82 -1.69 -3.52
C ALA A 136 12.39 -2.43 -4.78
N TYR A 137 12.83 -3.68 -4.96
CA TYR A 137 12.48 -4.52 -6.10
C TYR A 137 11.00 -4.92 -6.10
N SER A 138 10.58 -5.56 -5.01
CA SER A 138 9.22 -6.14 -4.89
C SER A 138 8.21 -5.22 -4.24
N ARG A 139 8.64 -4.11 -3.61
CA ARG A 139 7.81 -3.26 -2.75
C ARG A 139 7.25 -3.98 -1.52
N LYS A 140 7.79 -5.15 -1.18
CA LYS A 140 7.40 -5.92 -0.01
C LYS A 140 7.89 -5.26 1.26
N ILE A 141 7.06 -5.21 2.28
CA ILE A 141 7.49 -4.85 3.63
C ILE A 141 8.15 -6.08 4.23
N VAL A 142 9.47 -6.03 4.35
CA VAL A 142 10.30 -7.13 4.83
C VAL A 142 10.52 -7.09 6.34
N GLY A 143 10.47 -5.89 6.93
CA GLY A 143 10.56 -5.71 8.37
C GLY A 143 9.71 -4.53 8.85
N TRP A 144 9.21 -4.59 10.07
CA TRP A 144 8.47 -3.50 10.70
C TRP A 144 8.46 -3.66 12.23
N SER A 145 8.30 -2.55 12.91
CA SER A 145 8.14 -2.52 14.37
C SER A 145 7.22 -1.39 14.78
N MET A 146 6.55 -1.53 15.92
CA MET A 146 5.65 -0.51 16.46
C MET A 146 5.93 -0.22 17.93
N SER A 147 6.02 1.06 18.29
CA SER A 147 6.28 1.52 19.66
C SER A 147 5.43 2.75 19.99
N GLU A 148 5.19 2.98 21.27
CA GLU A 148 4.59 4.22 21.79
C GLU A 148 5.57 5.39 21.82
N ARG A 149 6.87 5.12 21.65
CA ARG A 149 7.96 6.10 21.65
C ARG A 149 8.80 5.98 20.40
N MET A 150 9.18 7.10 19.81
CA MET A 150 10.03 7.17 18.64
C MET A 150 11.52 7.17 19.05
N LYS A 151 11.97 6.02 19.61
CA LYS A 151 13.38 5.79 20.00
C LYS A 151 14.11 4.96 18.94
N GLN A 152 15.45 4.86 19.07
CA GLN A 152 16.27 4.05 18.18
C GLN A 152 15.86 2.57 18.14
N ASP A 153 15.37 2.01 19.24
CA ASP A 153 14.94 0.60 19.32
C ASP A 153 13.86 0.28 18.28
N LEU A 154 12.97 1.25 17.99
CA LEU A 154 11.92 1.11 16.98
C LEU A 154 12.49 0.75 15.59
N VAL A 155 13.54 1.43 15.16
CA VAL A 155 14.17 1.19 13.84
C VAL A 155 15.08 -0.03 13.86
N LEU A 156 15.75 -0.29 15.00
CA LEU A 156 16.56 -1.49 15.19
C LEU A 156 15.72 -2.77 15.10
N ASP A 157 14.57 -2.80 15.77
CA ASP A 157 13.70 -3.96 15.75
C ASP A 157 13.10 -4.21 14.36
N ALA A 158 12.76 -3.14 13.61
CA ALA A 158 12.32 -3.27 12.22
C ALA A 158 13.41 -3.85 11.33
N LEU A 159 14.67 -3.38 11.47
CA LEU A 159 15.79 -3.88 10.71
C LEU A 159 16.14 -5.33 11.09
N ARG A 160 16.17 -5.67 12.38
CA ARG A 160 16.40 -7.05 12.84
C ARG A 160 15.35 -8.02 12.32
N MET A 161 14.06 -7.60 12.29
CA MET A 161 13.01 -8.41 11.68
C MET A 161 13.28 -8.64 10.18
N ALA A 162 13.68 -7.60 9.44
CA ALA A 162 13.99 -7.71 8.01
C ALA A 162 15.16 -8.68 7.77
N LEU A 163 16.26 -8.51 8.48
CA LEU A 163 17.45 -9.37 8.41
C LEU A 163 17.12 -10.83 8.75
N GLY A 164 16.36 -11.06 9.83
CA GLY A 164 15.97 -12.42 10.23
C GLY A 164 15.06 -13.13 9.23
N ARG A 165 14.20 -12.37 8.52
CA ARG A 165 13.28 -12.93 7.51
C ARG A 165 13.93 -13.19 6.16
N ARG A 166 14.82 -12.31 5.74
CA ARG A 166 15.36 -12.32 4.37
C ARG A 166 16.74 -12.96 4.28
N ARG A 167 17.58 -12.81 5.31
CA ARG A 167 18.97 -13.30 5.33
C ARG A 167 19.67 -12.97 4.02
N PRO A 168 19.79 -11.66 3.66
CA PRO A 168 20.42 -11.26 2.41
C PRO A 168 21.83 -11.86 2.32
N ASP A 169 22.25 -12.18 1.11
CA ASP A 169 23.58 -12.71 0.85
C ASP A 169 24.63 -11.66 1.19
N ASP A 170 25.54 -11.96 2.10
CA ASP A 170 26.61 -11.07 2.56
C ASP A 170 27.53 -10.60 1.42
N GLN A 171 27.66 -11.37 0.35
CA GLN A 171 28.47 -11.02 -0.82
C GLN A 171 27.74 -10.05 -1.76
N ALA A 172 26.44 -9.95 -1.68
CA ALA A 172 25.63 -9.15 -2.58
C ALA A 172 25.65 -7.64 -2.25
N GLY A 173 26.04 -7.25 -1.03
CA GLY A 173 26.12 -5.87 -0.57
C GLY A 173 24.75 -5.17 -0.55
N LEU A 174 23.95 -5.39 0.50
CA LEU A 174 22.67 -4.71 0.67
C LEU A 174 22.87 -3.21 0.93
N LEU A 175 22.18 -2.36 0.17
CA LEU A 175 22.10 -0.92 0.42
C LEU A 175 20.85 -0.62 1.28
N HIS A 176 21.06 -0.10 2.48
CA HIS A 176 19.98 0.37 3.35
C HIS A 176 19.85 1.90 3.24
N HIS A 177 18.71 2.38 2.73
CA HIS A 177 18.44 3.80 2.56
C HIS A 177 17.33 4.28 3.51
N SER A 178 17.55 5.42 4.16
CA SER A 178 16.58 6.06 5.06
C SER A 178 16.57 7.58 4.92
N ASP A 179 15.65 8.24 5.61
CA ASP A 179 15.77 9.67 5.84
C ASP A 179 16.92 9.98 6.82
N ARG A 180 17.14 11.29 7.12
CA ARG A 180 18.16 11.75 8.08
C ARG A 180 17.63 11.84 9.52
N GLY A 181 16.63 11.03 9.89
CA GLY A 181 16.15 11.02 11.26
C GLY A 181 17.22 10.57 12.25
N SER A 182 17.25 11.17 13.44
CA SER A 182 18.23 10.86 14.50
C SER A 182 18.26 9.37 14.87
N GLN A 183 17.16 8.65 14.67
CA GLN A 183 17.03 7.22 14.92
C GLN A 183 17.93 6.42 13.99
N TYR A 184 17.95 6.75 12.70
CA TYR A 184 18.78 6.10 11.67
C TYR A 184 20.25 6.54 11.74
N ALA A 185 20.51 7.77 12.20
CA ALA A 185 21.88 8.28 12.41
C ALA A 185 22.48 7.82 13.75
N SER A 186 21.75 7.09 14.59
CA SER A 186 22.24 6.62 15.89
C SER A 186 23.39 5.63 15.75
N THR A 187 24.36 5.68 16.68
CA THR A 187 25.51 4.79 16.69
C THR A 187 25.13 3.32 16.66
N ALA A 188 24.09 2.93 17.42
CA ALA A 188 23.64 1.54 17.48
C ALA A 188 23.07 1.06 16.13
N PHE A 189 22.34 1.94 15.40
CA PHE A 189 21.80 1.58 14.08
C PHE A 189 22.91 1.45 13.04
N GLN A 190 23.85 2.40 13.02
CA GLN A 190 25.01 2.36 12.13
C GLN A 190 25.92 1.16 12.40
N GLN A 191 26.09 0.79 13.67
CA GLN A 191 26.85 -0.39 14.06
C GLN A 191 26.19 -1.68 13.57
N LEU A 192 24.88 -1.83 13.74
CA LEU A 192 24.14 -3.00 13.24
C LEU A 192 24.26 -3.13 11.72
N LEU A 193 24.13 -2.02 10.96
CA LEU A 193 24.34 -2.06 9.50
C LEU A 193 25.74 -2.53 9.13
N LYS A 194 26.76 -2.07 9.87
CA LYS A 194 28.16 -2.46 9.63
C LYS A 194 28.42 -3.93 9.98
N GLU A 195 27.88 -4.42 11.09
CA GLU A 195 27.97 -5.83 11.52
C GLU A 195 27.38 -6.77 10.49
N GLU A 196 26.27 -6.36 9.85
CA GLU A 196 25.57 -7.10 8.80
C GLU A 196 26.10 -6.78 7.38
N ASN A 197 27.27 -6.16 7.26
CA ASN A 197 27.92 -5.79 6.00
C ASN A 197 27.03 -4.99 5.04
N ASN A 198 26.12 -4.17 5.57
CA ASN A 198 25.18 -3.35 4.80
C ASN A 198 25.72 -1.94 4.58
N THR A 199 25.57 -1.43 3.36
CA THR A 199 25.92 -0.05 3.02
C THR A 199 24.83 0.90 3.48
N CYS A 200 25.19 1.92 4.27
CA CYS A 200 24.25 2.98 4.68
C CYS A 200 24.15 4.08 3.62
N SER A 201 22.93 4.48 3.31
CA SER A 201 22.63 5.63 2.44
C SER A 201 21.54 6.49 3.11
N MET A 202 21.66 7.81 3.04
CA MET A 202 20.66 8.71 3.61
C MET A 202 20.20 9.76 2.60
N SER A 203 18.91 10.10 2.65
CA SER A 203 18.28 11.13 1.81
C SER A 203 19.02 12.48 1.95
N ARG A 204 19.00 13.30 0.91
CA ARG A 204 19.47 14.69 0.97
C ARG A 204 18.56 15.54 1.87
N ARG A 205 19.12 16.56 2.52
CA ARG A 205 18.36 17.43 3.42
C ARG A 205 17.18 18.10 2.70
N GLY A 206 15.98 17.93 3.26
CA GLY A 206 14.75 18.53 2.70
C GLY A 206 14.28 17.94 1.37
N ASN A 207 14.85 16.82 0.93
CA ASN A 207 14.49 16.19 -0.32
C ASN A 207 13.65 14.94 -0.11
N CYS A 208 12.32 15.11 -0.14
CA CYS A 208 11.36 14.01 0.03
C CYS A 208 11.41 12.96 -1.11
N TRP A 209 11.85 13.34 -2.31
CA TRP A 209 11.92 12.45 -3.46
C TRP A 209 12.94 11.31 -3.29
N ASP A 210 13.90 11.48 -2.39
CA ASP A 210 14.94 10.48 -2.16
C ASP A 210 14.39 9.24 -1.43
N ASN A 211 13.21 9.32 -0.78
CA ASN A 211 12.52 8.18 -0.14
C ASN A 211 11.08 7.99 -0.64
N ALA A 212 10.82 8.35 -1.90
CA ALA A 212 9.48 8.40 -2.49
C ALA A 212 8.70 7.07 -2.43
N MET A 213 9.39 5.92 -2.43
CA MET A 213 8.73 4.62 -2.33
C MET A 213 8.14 4.38 -0.94
N MET A 214 8.86 4.75 0.13
CA MET A 214 8.34 4.67 1.50
C MET A 214 7.20 5.65 1.73
N GLU A 215 7.33 6.88 1.20
CA GLU A 215 6.23 7.86 1.24
C GLU A 215 4.97 7.33 0.55
N SER A 216 5.13 6.70 -0.62
CA SER A 216 4.03 6.07 -1.35
C SER A 216 3.38 4.93 -0.55
N PHE A 217 4.18 4.11 0.13
CA PHE A 217 3.67 3.05 1.00
C PHE A 217 2.86 3.64 2.17
N PHE A 218 3.42 4.59 2.91
CA PHE A 218 2.73 5.19 4.04
C PHE A 218 1.48 5.98 3.64
N ALA A 219 1.51 6.69 2.52
CA ALA A 219 0.32 7.33 1.98
C ALA A 219 -0.78 6.31 1.68
N THR A 220 -0.40 5.16 1.14
CA THR A 220 -1.30 4.04 0.84
C THR A 220 -1.87 3.42 2.11
N LEU A 221 -1.03 3.06 3.10
CA LEU A 221 -1.45 2.55 4.40
C LEU A 221 -2.42 3.52 5.10
N LYS A 222 -2.07 4.80 5.15
CA LYS A 222 -2.93 5.82 5.76
C LYS A 222 -4.28 5.93 5.06
N LYS A 223 -4.30 5.96 3.74
CA LYS A 223 -5.51 6.06 2.93
C LYS A 223 -6.40 4.82 3.02
N GLU A 224 -5.79 3.64 2.92
CA GLU A 224 -6.53 2.38 2.78
C GLU A 224 -6.96 1.81 4.14
N ARG A 225 -6.23 2.15 5.23
CA ARG A 225 -6.48 1.59 6.56
C ARG A 225 -6.64 2.67 7.64
N ILE A 226 -5.60 3.45 7.92
CA ILE A 226 -5.56 4.29 9.12
C ILE A 226 -6.66 5.36 9.15
N HIS A 227 -6.92 6.03 8.03
CA HIS A 227 -7.95 7.06 7.94
C HIS A 227 -9.38 6.49 7.79
N GLN A 228 -9.51 5.19 7.62
CA GLN A 228 -10.80 4.50 7.52
C GLN A 228 -11.32 4.00 8.87
N GLU A 229 -10.49 4.03 9.89
CA GLU A 229 -10.76 3.48 11.21
C GLU A 229 -10.44 4.49 12.32
N ARG A 230 -11.05 4.29 13.47
CA ARG A 230 -10.72 5.01 14.70
C ARG A 230 -10.25 3.97 15.72
N TYR A 231 -9.04 4.13 16.22
CA TYR A 231 -8.45 3.22 17.22
C TYR A 231 -8.61 3.82 18.61
N ALA A 232 -9.37 3.15 19.49
CA ALA A 232 -9.46 3.56 20.89
C ALA A 232 -8.14 3.28 21.62
N THR A 233 -7.46 2.17 21.28
CA THR A 233 -6.22 1.75 21.92
C THR A 233 -5.09 1.52 20.91
N ARG A 234 -3.85 1.57 21.38
CA ARG A 234 -2.67 1.18 20.60
C ARG A 234 -2.71 -0.29 20.20
N ALA A 235 -3.28 -1.15 21.03
CA ALA A 235 -3.44 -2.58 20.72
C ALA A 235 -4.32 -2.80 19.49
N GLN A 236 -5.44 -2.08 19.37
CA GLN A 236 -6.30 -2.12 18.16
C GLN A 236 -5.56 -1.66 16.93
N ALA A 237 -4.80 -0.56 17.02
CA ALA A 237 -4.01 -0.05 15.91
C ALA A 237 -2.92 -1.07 15.49
N ARG A 238 -2.23 -1.72 16.44
CA ARG A 238 -1.23 -2.77 16.17
C ARG A 238 -1.84 -3.93 15.39
N ALA A 239 -2.97 -4.46 15.85
CA ALA A 239 -3.66 -5.56 15.19
C ALA A 239 -4.09 -5.19 13.76
N SER A 240 -4.63 -3.96 13.56
CA SER A 240 -5.06 -3.48 12.27
C SER A 240 -3.90 -3.29 11.28
N VAL A 241 -2.76 -2.78 11.74
CA VAL A 241 -1.55 -2.59 10.90
C VAL A 241 -0.90 -3.94 10.59
N PHE A 242 -0.85 -4.86 11.55
CA PHE A 242 -0.38 -6.23 11.33
C PHE A 242 -1.18 -6.91 10.22
N ASP A 243 -2.51 -6.91 10.34
CA ASP A 243 -3.41 -7.47 9.33
C ASP A 243 -3.19 -6.81 7.96
N TYR A 244 -3.05 -5.48 7.93
CA TYR A 244 -2.81 -4.78 6.68
C TYR A 244 -1.48 -5.16 6.02
N ILE A 245 -0.38 -5.22 6.76
CA ILE A 245 0.95 -5.50 6.19
C ILE A 245 1.07 -6.99 5.82
N GLU A 246 0.78 -7.88 6.78
CA GLU A 246 1.09 -9.30 6.62
C GLU A 246 0.02 -10.07 5.84
N CYS A 247 -1.26 -9.75 6.05
CA CYS A 247 -2.33 -10.51 5.42
C CYS A 247 -2.77 -9.90 4.08
N PHE A 248 -2.69 -8.58 3.92
CA PHE A 248 -3.20 -7.92 2.74
C PHE A 248 -2.12 -7.32 1.84
N TYR A 249 -1.32 -6.34 2.34
CA TYR A 249 -0.40 -5.57 1.52
C TYR A 249 0.63 -6.44 0.80
N ASN A 250 1.32 -7.29 1.54
CA ASN A 250 2.36 -8.15 0.98
C ASN A 250 1.79 -9.27 0.09
N ARG A 251 0.63 -9.84 0.44
CA ARG A 251 0.13 -11.09 -0.17
C ARG A 251 -0.95 -10.90 -1.22
N VAL A 252 -1.80 -9.89 -1.06
CA VAL A 252 -3.04 -9.77 -1.84
C VAL A 252 -3.12 -8.47 -2.62
N ARG A 253 -2.64 -7.36 -2.01
CA ARG A 253 -2.83 -6.03 -2.56
C ARG A 253 -2.21 -5.88 -3.94
N ARG A 254 -3.03 -5.50 -4.93
CA ARG A 254 -2.58 -5.28 -6.30
C ARG A 254 -1.81 -3.97 -6.45
N HIS A 255 -0.58 -4.05 -6.96
CA HIS A 255 0.29 -2.92 -7.23
C HIS A 255 0.40 -2.61 -8.73
N SER A 256 0.01 -1.40 -9.14
CA SER A 256 0.12 -0.99 -10.55
C SER A 256 1.57 -1.01 -11.06
N ALA A 257 2.54 -0.65 -10.21
CA ALA A 257 3.97 -0.69 -10.58
C ALA A 257 4.55 -2.10 -10.70
N LEU A 258 3.82 -3.14 -10.23
CA LEU A 258 4.20 -4.55 -10.33
C LEU A 258 3.27 -5.32 -11.29
N GLY A 259 2.73 -4.66 -12.31
CA GLY A 259 1.79 -5.29 -13.24
C GLY A 259 0.48 -5.76 -12.59
N TYR A 260 0.09 -5.16 -11.46
CA TYR A 260 -1.06 -5.56 -10.62
C TYR A 260 -0.89 -6.90 -9.90
N LEU A 261 0.32 -7.41 -9.77
CA LEU A 261 0.65 -8.47 -8.82
C LEU A 261 0.77 -7.90 -7.40
N SER A 262 0.64 -8.74 -6.38
CA SER A 262 1.06 -8.40 -5.03
C SER A 262 2.59 -8.48 -4.92
N PRO A 263 3.21 -7.86 -3.90
CA PRO A 263 4.66 -7.99 -3.67
C PRO A 263 5.13 -9.44 -3.63
N GLU A 264 4.41 -10.32 -2.94
CA GLU A 264 4.76 -11.73 -2.83
C GLU A 264 4.60 -12.48 -4.15
N GLN A 265 3.51 -12.24 -4.89
CA GLN A 265 3.31 -12.81 -6.23
C GLN A 265 4.39 -12.34 -7.22
N PHE A 266 4.82 -11.08 -7.10
CA PHE A 266 5.88 -10.54 -7.95
C PHE A 266 7.23 -11.22 -7.69
N GLU A 267 7.60 -11.44 -6.41
CA GLU A 267 8.81 -12.19 -6.06
C GLU A 267 8.77 -13.67 -6.52
N GLN A 268 7.58 -14.29 -6.49
CA GLN A 268 7.41 -15.68 -6.95
C GLN A 268 7.45 -15.84 -8.46
N ALA A 269 7.16 -14.78 -9.21
CA ALA A 269 7.11 -14.79 -10.67
C ALA A 269 8.45 -14.39 -11.33
N ALA A 270 9.43 -13.93 -10.54
CA ALA A 270 10.75 -13.51 -10.97
C ALA A 270 11.77 -14.64 -10.90
#